data_565889c8c616bde961f9baf336d88b2b
#
_entry.id   565889c8c616bde961f9baf336d88b2b
#
_cell.length_a   1.000
_cell.length_b   1.000
_cell.length_c   1.000
_cell.angle_alpha   90.00
_cell.angle_beta   90.00
_cell.angle_gamma   90.00
#
_symmetry.space_group_name_H-M   'P 1'
#
loop_
_entity.id
_entity.type
_entity.pdbx_description
1 polymer ?
#
loop_
_entity_poly.entity_id
_entity_poly.type
_entity_poly.pdbx_seq_one_letter_code
_entity_poly.pdbx_strand_id
1 'polypeptide(L)'
;MTTINSLSGGPTSSYMAVHHPADVEMFAMVCIDDHNASGWLKRDKKALQYANDKLEKFIPYYGEFRATAEDPIIIYTMMQLEQKIGKEITWVRGLSFENMIKKTSVLPNQYWRFCTTYLKLIPIFEYCYVNFGEDVLMRLGIRHDEKERAATINNKFEFPFSCNNYGQKRQNWKEVEWRNVEYLLIEEFVTNYHVNQYWKKSNDVIFADDSNCQMCFWKDVQQLRKNFDKNPQIMFWASIQEYLKDATFKKEMGLIDIKNIGLQLDFNFGTGAENCRSGFCRS
;
A
#
# COMPACT_ATOMS: atom_id res chain seq x y z
N MET A 1 -19.05 -16.60 8.05
CA MET A 1 -18.44 -15.33 7.55
C MET A 1 -17.04 -15.20 8.14
N THR A 2 -16.03 -15.16 7.29
CA THR A 2 -14.62 -15.05 7.71
C THR A 2 -14.26 -13.58 7.91
N THR A 3 -13.71 -13.26 9.07
CA THR A 3 -13.24 -11.91 9.38
C THR A 3 -11.80 -11.69 8.89
N ILE A 4 -11.54 -10.57 8.24
CA ILE A 4 -10.21 -10.25 7.69
C ILE A 4 -9.82 -8.82 8.09
N ASN A 5 -8.70 -8.65 8.76
CA ASN A 5 -8.07 -7.35 8.95
C ASN A 5 -7.21 -6.99 7.74
N SER A 6 -7.53 -5.91 7.05
CA SER A 6 -6.72 -5.40 5.94
C SER A 6 -5.61 -4.50 6.47
N LEU A 7 -4.38 -5.01 6.45
CA LEU A 7 -3.19 -4.31 6.93
C LEU A 7 -2.56 -3.48 5.82
N SER A 8 -2.22 -2.24 6.14
CA SER A 8 -1.54 -1.32 5.21
C SER A 8 -0.06 -1.08 5.55
N GLY A 9 0.45 -1.69 6.63
CA GLY A 9 1.78 -1.41 7.16
C GLY A 9 1.90 -0.10 7.94
N GLY A 10 0.80 0.61 8.13
CA GLY A 10 0.77 1.83 8.94
C GLY A 10 0.30 1.58 10.38
N PRO A 11 0.52 2.56 11.28
CA PRO A 11 0.22 2.41 12.72
C PRO A 11 -1.27 2.16 13.00
N THR A 12 -2.17 2.71 12.21
CA THR A 12 -3.63 2.57 12.43
C THR A 12 -4.12 1.15 12.16
N SER A 13 -3.76 0.54 11.03
CA SER A 13 -4.15 -0.84 10.73
C SER A 13 -3.47 -1.85 11.66
N SER A 14 -2.23 -1.56 12.09
CA SER A 14 -1.52 -2.37 13.07
C SER A 14 -2.16 -2.26 14.47
N TYR A 15 -2.63 -1.08 14.85
CA TYR A 15 -3.41 -0.87 16.08
C TYR A 15 -4.69 -1.72 16.06
N MET A 16 -5.41 -1.69 14.93
CA MET A 16 -6.61 -2.51 14.74
C MET A 16 -6.32 -4.00 14.91
N ALA A 17 -5.25 -4.52 14.30
CA ALA A 17 -4.88 -5.93 14.42
C ALA A 17 -4.56 -6.36 15.86
N VAL A 18 -3.96 -5.47 16.65
CA VAL A 18 -3.63 -5.75 18.06
C VAL A 18 -4.89 -5.78 18.94
N HIS A 19 -5.82 -4.86 18.73
CA HIS A 19 -7.01 -4.70 19.59
C HIS A 19 -8.21 -5.53 19.11
N HIS A 20 -8.30 -5.82 17.83
CA HIS A 20 -9.40 -6.54 17.19
C HIS A 20 -8.89 -7.69 16.33
N PRO A 21 -8.41 -8.79 16.93
CA PRO A 21 -7.94 -9.95 16.16
C PRO A 21 -9.03 -10.44 15.19
N ALA A 22 -8.64 -10.76 13.97
CA ALA A 22 -9.52 -11.32 12.93
C ALA A 22 -9.14 -12.79 12.64
N ASP A 23 -9.95 -13.51 11.87
CA ASP A 23 -9.59 -14.87 11.43
C ASP A 23 -8.36 -14.84 10.53
N VAL A 24 -8.18 -13.79 9.75
CA VAL A 24 -7.03 -13.57 8.87
C VAL A 24 -6.51 -12.15 9.01
N GLU A 25 -5.22 -12.00 9.26
CA GLU A 25 -4.49 -10.74 9.14
C GLU A 25 -3.86 -10.70 7.74
N MET A 26 -4.24 -9.74 6.89
CA MET A 26 -3.86 -9.74 5.47
C MET A 26 -3.11 -8.48 5.07
N PHE A 27 -1.99 -8.64 4.39
CA PHE A 27 -1.17 -7.55 3.89
C PHE A 27 -0.89 -7.72 2.39
N ALA A 28 -1.15 -6.67 1.60
CA ALA A 28 -0.85 -6.65 0.17
C ALA A 28 0.47 -5.90 -0.11
N MET A 29 1.49 -6.63 -0.54
CA MET A 29 2.80 -6.06 -0.87
C MET A 29 2.80 -5.43 -2.26
N VAL A 30 3.20 -4.17 -2.37
CA VAL A 30 3.38 -3.46 -3.64
C VAL A 30 4.78 -3.68 -4.17
N CYS A 31 4.93 -4.64 -5.08
CA CYS A 31 6.23 -5.09 -5.59
C CYS A 31 6.75 -4.24 -6.77
N ILE A 32 8.06 -4.08 -6.81
CA ILE A 32 8.85 -3.61 -7.97
C ILE A 32 9.77 -4.75 -8.39
N ASP A 33 9.78 -5.09 -9.69
CA ASP A 33 10.62 -6.17 -10.22
C ASP A 33 12.02 -5.70 -10.64
N ASP A 34 12.20 -4.39 -10.86
CA ASP A 34 13.50 -3.84 -11.18
C ASP A 34 14.47 -4.00 -10.00
N HIS A 35 15.50 -4.80 -10.25
CA HIS A 35 16.55 -5.06 -9.28
C HIS A 35 17.29 -3.80 -8.81
N ASN A 36 17.33 -2.74 -9.63
CA ASN A 36 17.98 -1.48 -9.28
C ASN A 36 17.20 -0.65 -8.26
N ALA A 37 15.88 -0.88 -8.14
CA ALA A 37 15.03 -0.22 -7.15
C ALA A 37 15.20 -0.76 -5.73
N SER A 38 15.91 -1.88 -5.52
CA SER A 38 15.94 -2.57 -4.22
C SER A 38 16.72 -1.84 -3.11
N GLY A 39 17.54 -0.83 -3.45
CA GLY A 39 18.22 0.00 -2.44
C GLY A 39 18.99 -0.79 -1.38
N TRP A 40 18.77 -0.47 -0.10
CA TRP A 40 19.38 -1.18 1.02
C TRP A 40 18.90 -2.62 1.16
N LEU A 41 17.70 -2.94 0.67
CA LEU A 41 17.12 -4.27 0.76
C LEU A 41 18.00 -5.35 0.11
N LYS A 42 18.77 -4.99 -0.92
CA LYS A 42 19.81 -5.90 -1.49
C LYS A 42 20.82 -6.39 -0.46
N ARG A 43 21.12 -5.56 0.54
CA ARG A 43 22.12 -5.83 1.59
C ARG A 43 21.47 -6.47 2.83
N ASP A 44 20.18 -6.25 3.01
CA ASP A 44 19.40 -6.80 4.12
C ASP A 44 18.83 -8.17 3.75
N LYS A 45 19.69 -9.19 3.82
CA LYS A 45 19.31 -10.57 3.48
C LYS A 45 18.18 -11.10 4.35
N LYS A 46 18.08 -10.67 5.61
CA LYS A 46 17.03 -11.12 6.54
C LYS A 46 15.66 -10.62 6.09
N ALA A 47 15.52 -9.33 5.81
CA ALA A 47 14.27 -8.75 5.34
C ALA A 47 13.86 -9.31 3.97
N LEU A 48 14.85 -9.45 3.06
CA LEU A 48 14.61 -10.01 1.73
C LEU A 48 14.15 -11.48 1.80
N GLN A 49 14.81 -12.30 2.61
CA GLN A 49 14.43 -13.71 2.81
C GLN A 49 13.03 -13.80 3.41
N TYR A 50 12.74 -13.08 4.48
CA TYR A 50 11.42 -13.07 5.11
C TYR A 50 10.30 -12.70 4.12
N ALA A 51 10.51 -11.66 3.28
CA ALA A 51 9.54 -11.28 2.27
C ALA A 51 9.34 -12.36 1.20
N ASN A 52 10.42 -13.04 0.77
CA ASN A 52 10.32 -14.15 -0.19
C ASN A 52 9.62 -15.37 0.42
N ASP A 53 9.89 -15.71 1.69
CA ASP A 53 9.21 -16.81 2.38
C ASP A 53 7.69 -16.52 2.47
N LYS A 54 7.31 -15.31 2.81
CA LYS A 54 5.89 -14.89 2.86
C LYS A 54 5.19 -14.87 1.51
N LEU A 55 5.93 -14.65 0.44
CA LEU A 55 5.42 -14.59 -0.93
C LEU A 55 5.72 -15.84 -1.76
N GLU A 56 6.22 -16.91 -1.15
CA GLU A 56 6.68 -18.13 -1.82
C GLU A 56 5.66 -18.68 -2.83
N LYS A 57 4.38 -18.76 -2.44
CA LYS A 57 3.29 -19.25 -3.30
C LYS A 57 3.04 -18.40 -4.56
N PHE A 58 3.55 -17.19 -4.60
CA PHE A 58 3.42 -16.30 -5.76
C PHE A 58 4.64 -16.31 -6.68
N ILE A 59 5.76 -16.92 -6.26
CA ILE A 59 7.00 -17.00 -7.05
C ILE A 59 6.78 -17.63 -8.43
N PRO A 60 6.01 -18.73 -8.58
CA PRO A 60 5.76 -19.34 -9.90
C PRO A 60 5.06 -18.39 -10.90
N TYR A 61 4.32 -17.41 -10.42
CA TYR A 61 3.52 -16.49 -11.25
C TYR A 61 4.21 -15.15 -11.50
N TYR A 62 4.97 -14.65 -10.50
CA TYR A 62 5.50 -13.29 -10.50
C TYR A 62 7.02 -13.21 -10.26
N GLY A 63 7.68 -14.36 -10.05
CA GLY A 63 9.08 -14.40 -9.65
C GLY A 63 9.33 -14.00 -8.20
N GLU A 64 10.60 -14.05 -7.79
CA GLU A 64 11.03 -13.67 -6.45
C GLU A 64 10.77 -12.18 -6.19
N PHE A 65 10.50 -11.87 -4.92
CA PHE A 65 10.42 -10.50 -4.45
C PHE A 65 11.81 -9.84 -4.51
N ARG A 66 11.88 -8.62 -5.07
CA ARG A 66 13.13 -7.88 -5.25
C ARG A 66 13.12 -6.53 -4.55
N ALA A 67 12.03 -5.78 -4.72
CA ALA A 67 11.86 -4.46 -4.13
C ALA A 67 10.39 -4.13 -3.91
N THR A 68 10.13 -3.14 -3.09
CA THR A 68 8.79 -2.58 -2.87
C THR A 68 8.75 -1.11 -3.27
N ALA A 69 7.60 -0.66 -3.75
CA ALA A 69 7.35 0.77 -3.99
C ALA A 69 7.12 1.56 -2.68
N GLU A 70 6.82 0.86 -1.60
CA GLU A 70 6.65 1.43 -0.25
C GLU A 70 8.01 1.58 0.45
N ASP A 71 8.03 2.18 1.64
CA ASP A 71 9.27 2.19 2.42
C ASP A 71 9.61 0.75 2.81
N PRO A 72 10.84 0.26 2.51
CA PRO A 72 11.23 -1.11 2.84
C PRO A 72 11.16 -1.49 4.33
N ILE A 73 11.11 -0.51 5.23
CA ILE A 73 10.87 -0.71 6.68
C ILE A 73 9.55 -1.47 6.92
N ILE A 74 8.58 -1.37 6.00
CA ILE A 74 7.29 -2.07 6.10
C ILE A 74 7.46 -3.59 6.30
N ILE A 75 8.54 -4.18 5.79
CA ILE A 75 8.84 -5.60 5.98
C ILE A 75 9.09 -5.88 7.46
N TYR A 76 9.88 -5.05 8.12
CA TYR A 76 10.11 -5.14 9.56
C TYR A 76 8.86 -4.81 10.38
N THR A 77 8.08 -3.82 9.94
CA THR A 77 6.77 -3.52 10.55
C THR A 77 5.89 -4.77 10.59
N MET A 78 5.76 -5.47 9.47
CA MET A 78 4.96 -6.70 9.41
C MET A 78 5.55 -7.84 10.22
N MET A 79 6.87 -8.03 10.19
CA MET A 79 7.55 -9.04 10.98
C MET A 79 7.36 -8.82 12.50
N GLN A 80 7.51 -7.59 12.96
CA GLN A 80 7.35 -7.25 14.38
C GLN A 80 5.88 -7.28 14.81
N LEU A 81 4.97 -6.84 13.93
CA LEU A 81 3.53 -6.94 14.19
C LEU A 81 3.09 -8.40 14.33
N GLU A 82 3.58 -9.28 13.47
CA GLU A 82 3.31 -10.73 13.54
C GLU A 82 3.75 -11.33 14.88
N GLN A 83 4.94 -10.95 15.37
CA GLN A 83 5.43 -11.36 16.67
C GLN A 83 4.57 -10.80 17.82
N LYS A 84 4.14 -9.53 17.71
CA LYS A 84 3.33 -8.86 18.71
C LYS A 84 1.93 -9.47 18.85
N ILE A 85 1.27 -9.76 17.73
CA ILE A 85 -0.07 -10.34 17.75
C ILE A 85 -0.06 -11.87 17.96
N GLY A 86 1.12 -12.52 17.87
CA GLY A 86 1.27 -13.96 17.99
C GLY A 86 0.55 -14.75 16.91
N LYS A 87 0.34 -14.14 15.74
CA LYS A 87 -0.43 -14.73 14.64
C LYS A 87 0.22 -14.41 13.30
N GLU A 88 0.24 -15.39 12.40
CA GLU A 88 0.79 -15.23 11.06
C GLU A 88 -0.02 -14.21 10.25
N ILE A 89 0.70 -13.28 9.60
CA ILE A 89 0.14 -12.35 8.63
C ILE A 89 0.21 -12.98 7.24
N THR A 90 -0.92 -13.08 6.58
CA THR A 90 -1.02 -13.57 5.20
C THR A 90 -0.60 -12.48 4.24
N TRP A 91 0.47 -12.71 3.49
CA TRP A 91 0.90 -11.78 2.46
C TRP A 91 0.35 -12.17 1.10
N VAL A 92 -0.12 -11.17 0.36
CA VAL A 92 -0.57 -11.31 -1.02
C VAL A 92 0.18 -10.30 -1.90
N ARG A 93 0.36 -10.65 -3.16
CA ARG A 93 0.86 -9.74 -4.21
C ARG A 93 0.14 -10.00 -5.51
N GLY A 94 0.04 -8.94 -6.33
CA GLY A 94 -0.41 -9.04 -7.71
C GLY A 94 0.73 -8.68 -8.67
N LEU A 95 0.37 -7.99 -9.76
CA LEU A 95 1.34 -7.43 -10.69
C LEU A 95 2.39 -6.59 -9.96
N SER A 96 3.61 -6.56 -10.51
CA SER A 96 4.56 -5.53 -10.12
C SER A 96 4.11 -4.16 -10.64
N PHE A 97 4.72 -3.12 -10.08
CA PHE A 97 4.41 -1.75 -10.49
C PHE A 97 4.71 -1.53 -11.99
N GLU A 98 5.82 -2.10 -12.49
CA GLU A 98 6.19 -2.08 -13.91
C GLU A 98 5.17 -2.79 -14.79
N ASN A 99 4.75 -3.98 -14.39
CA ASN A 99 3.78 -4.76 -15.15
C ASN A 99 2.40 -4.08 -15.16
N MET A 100 2.04 -3.39 -14.09
CA MET A 100 0.85 -2.54 -14.06
C MET A 100 0.97 -1.37 -15.05
N ILE A 101 2.09 -0.62 -15.03
CA ILE A 101 2.35 0.48 -15.98
C ILE A 101 2.36 -0.03 -17.42
N LYS A 102 2.96 -1.20 -17.66
CA LYS A 102 2.96 -1.83 -18.99
C LYS A 102 1.55 -2.20 -19.44
N LYS A 103 0.74 -2.75 -18.55
CA LYS A 103 -0.65 -3.15 -18.83
C LYS A 103 -1.55 -1.96 -19.11
N THR A 104 -1.42 -0.88 -18.36
CA THR A 104 -2.26 0.33 -18.50
C THR A 104 -1.71 1.32 -19.51
N SER A 105 -0.44 1.22 -19.87
CA SER A 105 0.33 2.12 -20.73
C SER A 105 0.51 3.55 -20.19
N VAL A 106 0.01 3.86 -18.99
CA VAL A 106 0.05 5.18 -18.34
C VAL A 106 0.56 5.08 -16.91
N LEU A 107 0.97 6.22 -16.32
CA LEU A 107 1.30 6.32 -14.91
C LEU A 107 0.05 6.61 -14.07
N PRO A 108 -0.05 6.05 -12.84
CA PRO A 108 -1.10 6.43 -11.92
C PRO A 108 -0.88 7.87 -11.44
N ASN A 109 -1.96 8.61 -11.29
CA ASN A 109 -1.96 9.99 -10.82
C ASN A 109 -3.23 10.28 -9.97
N GLN A 110 -3.39 11.52 -9.53
CA GLN A 110 -4.52 11.91 -8.68
C GLN A 110 -5.91 11.64 -9.29
N TYR A 111 -6.04 11.57 -10.60
CA TYR A 111 -7.30 11.30 -11.31
C TYR A 111 -7.50 9.80 -11.59
N TRP A 112 -6.39 9.08 -11.80
CA TRP A 112 -6.39 7.68 -12.20
C TRP A 112 -5.61 6.82 -11.19
N ARG A 113 -6.32 6.35 -10.19
CA ARG A 113 -5.77 5.59 -9.05
C ARG A 113 -5.76 4.08 -9.25
N PHE A 114 -5.64 3.62 -10.48
CA PHE A 114 -5.65 2.18 -10.78
C PHE A 114 -4.52 1.39 -10.09
N CYS A 115 -3.48 2.06 -9.57
CA CYS A 115 -2.45 1.40 -8.78
C CYS A 115 -3.02 0.71 -7.53
N THR A 116 -3.96 1.32 -6.82
CA THR A 116 -4.63 0.68 -5.68
C THR A 116 -5.39 -0.57 -6.13
N THR A 117 -6.10 -0.48 -7.25
CA THR A 117 -6.87 -1.59 -7.80
C THR A 117 -5.97 -2.76 -8.19
N TYR A 118 -4.97 -2.53 -9.04
CA TYR A 118 -4.13 -3.61 -9.58
C TYR A 118 -3.12 -4.18 -8.57
N LEU A 119 -2.59 -3.35 -7.67
CA LEU A 119 -1.50 -3.77 -6.79
C LEU A 119 -1.96 -4.23 -5.41
N LYS A 120 -3.18 -3.83 -4.98
CA LYS A 120 -3.71 -4.17 -3.65
C LYS A 120 -5.07 -4.87 -3.72
N LEU A 121 -6.09 -4.27 -4.37
CA LEU A 121 -7.44 -4.81 -4.31
C LEU A 121 -7.60 -6.13 -5.08
N ILE A 122 -7.07 -6.23 -6.30
CA ILE A 122 -7.14 -7.47 -7.09
C ILE A 122 -6.50 -8.65 -6.34
N PRO A 123 -5.23 -8.59 -5.87
CA PRO A 123 -4.64 -9.73 -5.19
C PRO A 123 -5.36 -10.09 -3.88
N ILE A 124 -5.90 -9.10 -3.16
CA ILE A 124 -6.73 -9.36 -1.97
C ILE A 124 -8.02 -10.07 -2.37
N PHE A 125 -8.72 -9.55 -3.39
CA PHE A 125 -9.95 -10.14 -3.92
C PHE A 125 -9.72 -11.58 -4.38
N GLU A 126 -8.73 -11.82 -5.22
CA GLU A 126 -8.42 -13.15 -5.75
C GLU A 126 -8.13 -14.14 -4.62
N TYR A 127 -7.35 -13.73 -3.62
CA TYR A 127 -7.06 -14.56 -2.48
C TYR A 127 -8.33 -14.87 -1.65
N CYS A 128 -9.14 -13.86 -1.37
CA CYS A 128 -10.37 -14.02 -0.59
C CYS A 128 -11.36 -14.92 -1.33
N TYR A 129 -11.56 -14.67 -2.62
CA TYR A 129 -12.53 -15.42 -3.43
C TYR A 129 -12.15 -16.91 -3.52
N VAL A 130 -10.87 -17.22 -3.73
CA VAL A 130 -10.39 -18.60 -3.82
C VAL A 130 -10.47 -19.35 -2.48
N ASN A 131 -10.18 -18.67 -1.37
CA ASN A 131 -10.07 -19.34 -0.07
C ASN A 131 -11.35 -19.27 0.77
N PHE A 132 -12.19 -18.24 0.60
CA PHE A 132 -13.35 -17.99 1.47
C PHE A 132 -14.66 -17.76 0.70
N GLY A 133 -14.62 -17.63 -0.64
CA GLY A 133 -15.80 -17.31 -1.45
C GLY A 133 -16.27 -15.86 -1.23
N GLU A 134 -17.60 -15.68 -1.21
CA GLU A 134 -18.23 -14.36 -1.10
C GLU A 134 -18.53 -13.94 0.36
N ASP A 135 -18.29 -14.82 1.33
CA ASP A 135 -18.67 -14.60 2.75
C ASP A 135 -17.52 -14.03 3.58
N VAL A 136 -17.09 -12.82 3.21
CA VAL A 136 -15.96 -12.11 3.83
C VAL A 136 -16.43 -10.84 4.54
N LEU A 137 -16.08 -10.69 5.82
CA LEU A 137 -16.16 -9.44 6.57
C LEU A 137 -14.77 -8.81 6.67
N MET A 138 -14.56 -7.74 5.95
CA MET A 138 -13.27 -7.05 5.92
C MET A 138 -13.26 -5.83 6.83
N ARG A 139 -12.35 -5.82 7.80
CA ARG A 139 -12.10 -4.70 8.70
C ARG A 139 -11.05 -3.77 8.11
N LEU A 140 -11.38 -2.51 8.01
CA LEU A 140 -10.49 -1.48 7.50
C LEU A 140 -10.06 -0.54 8.63
N GLY A 141 -8.76 -0.32 8.75
CA GLY A 141 -8.17 0.58 9.74
C GLY A 141 -8.42 2.05 9.38
N ILE A 142 -9.69 2.49 9.48
CA ILE A 142 -10.13 3.88 9.31
C ILE A 142 -10.57 4.40 10.66
N ARG A 143 -9.95 5.50 11.09
CA ARG A 143 -10.21 6.10 12.40
C ARG A 143 -11.46 6.99 12.37
N HIS A 144 -11.94 7.34 13.56
CA HIS A 144 -13.10 8.23 13.73
C HIS A 144 -12.89 9.63 13.13
N ASP A 145 -11.66 10.15 13.22
CA ASP A 145 -11.28 11.43 12.61
C ASP A 145 -11.13 11.37 11.06
N GLU A 146 -11.29 10.18 10.47
CA GLU A 146 -11.31 9.93 9.02
C GLU A 146 -12.67 9.38 8.52
N LYS A 147 -13.75 9.51 9.28
CA LYS A 147 -15.06 8.90 8.97
C LYS A 147 -15.62 9.27 7.59
N GLU A 148 -15.32 10.46 7.09
CA GLU A 148 -15.73 10.91 5.75
C GLU A 148 -15.11 10.04 4.64
N ARG A 149 -13.91 9.52 4.90
CA ARG A 149 -13.24 8.58 3.99
C ARG A 149 -13.99 7.25 3.91
N ALA A 150 -14.54 6.75 5.01
CA ALA A 150 -15.31 5.51 5.03
C ALA A 150 -16.54 5.60 4.12
N ALA A 151 -17.21 6.76 4.09
CA ALA A 151 -18.38 6.99 3.25
C ALA A 151 -18.07 6.97 1.74
N THR A 152 -16.81 7.11 1.33
CA THR A 152 -16.38 7.09 -0.07
C THR A 152 -15.89 5.72 -0.54
N ILE A 153 -15.79 4.73 0.35
CA ILE A 153 -15.32 3.38 0.00
C ILE A 153 -16.42 2.62 -0.71
N ASN A 154 -16.11 2.21 -1.95
CA ASN A 154 -16.99 1.31 -2.70
C ASN A 154 -16.70 -0.15 -2.33
N ASN A 155 -17.72 -0.89 -1.90
CA ASN A 155 -17.64 -2.32 -1.61
C ASN A 155 -17.78 -3.19 -2.87
N LYS A 156 -18.09 -2.56 -3.99
CA LYS A 156 -18.16 -3.18 -5.30
C LYS A 156 -16.83 -3.07 -6.01
N PHE A 157 -16.50 -4.10 -6.71
CA PHE A 157 -15.25 -4.19 -7.45
C PHE A 157 -15.54 -4.59 -8.88
N GLU A 158 -15.03 -3.83 -9.84
CA GLU A 158 -15.06 -4.19 -11.23
C GLU A 158 -13.90 -5.13 -11.56
N PHE A 159 -14.22 -6.34 -11.90
CA PHE A 159 -13.28 -7.39 -12.20
C PHE A 159 -13.32 -7.76 -13.68
N PRO A 160 -12.18 -7.89 -14.37
CA PRO A 160 -12.14 -8.36 -15.74
C PRO A 160 -12.44 -9.86 -15.80
N PHE A 161 -13.64 -10.20 -16.19
CA PHE A 161 -14.17 -11.58 -16.16
C PHE A 161 -13.74 -12.42 -17.36
N SER A 162 -13.72 -11.86 -18.56
CA SER A 162 -13.37 -12.58 -19.79
C SER A 162 -12.91 -11.63 -20.91
N CYS A 163 -12.18 -12.20 -21.88
CA CYS A 163 -11.86 -11.51 -23.13
C CYS A 163 -12.80 -12.01 -24.23
N ASN A 164 -13.41 -11.13 -25.00
CA ASN A 164 -14.17 -11.53 -26.19
C ASN A 164 -13.22 -12.06 -27.29
N ASN A 165 -13.47 -13.27 -27.75
CA ASN A 165 -12.66 -14.00 -28.75
C ASN A 165 -12.77 -13.48 -30.18
N TYR A 166 -13.52 -12.42 -30.45
CA TYR A 166 -13.73 -11.87 -31.79
C TYR A 166 -12.76 -10.73 -32.12
N GLY A 167 -11.47 -11.01 -32.21
CA GLY A 167 -10.47 -10.10 -32.80
C GLY A 167 -10.23 -8.75 -32.07
N GLN A 168 -11.11 -8.35 -31.19
CA GLN A 168 -10.97 -7.18 -30.34
C GLN A 168 -10.75 -7.65 -28.91
N LYS A 169 -9.58 -7.38 -28.34
CA LYS A 169 -9.22 -7.66 -26.93
C LYS A 169 -10.00 -6.76 -25.96
N ARG A 170 -11.32 -6.75 -26.02
CA ARG A 170 -12.16 -6.09 -25.02
C ARG A 170 -12.33 -7.02 -23.83
N GLN A 171 -11.85 -6.58 -22.67
CA GLN A 171 -12.14 -7.23 -21.39
C GLN A 171 -13.60 -6.92 -21.02
N ASN A 172 -14.38 -7.97 -20.73
CA ASN A 172 -15.69 -7.81 -20.14
C ASN A 172 -15.51 -7.64 -18.64
N TRP A 173 -15.94 -6.52 -18.10
CA TRP A 173 -15.91 -6.20 -16.69
C TRP A 173 -17.21 -6.65 -16.04
N LYS A 174 -17.10 -7.30 -14.88
CA LYS A 174 -18.24 -7.65 -14.02
C LYS A 174 -18.07 -6.94 -12.70
N GLU A 175 -19.07 -6.20 -12.29
CA GLU A 175 -19.14 -5.66 -10.93
C GLU A 175 -19.50 -6.80 -9.97
N VAL A 176 -18.70 -6.96 -8.93
CA VAL A 176 -18.87 -7.99 -7.89
C VAL A 176 -18.88 -7.31 -6.55
N GLU A 177 -19.90 -7.59 -5.77
CA GLU A 177 -19.94 -7.28 -4.34
C GLU A 177 -19.27 -8.44 -3.60
N TRP A 178 -18.02 -8.24 -3.18
CA TRP A 178 -17.15 -9.35 -2.76
C TRP A 178 -16.80 -9.35 -1.29
N ARG A 179 -17.18 -8.30 -0.56
CA ARG A 179 -16.90 -8.15 0.87
C ARG A 179 -17.95 -7.29 1.54
N ASN A 180 -18.24 -7.60 2.80
CA ASN A 180 -18.83 -6.67 3.75
C ASN A 180 -17.68 -5.90 4.43
N VAL A 181 -17.87 -4.63 4.76
CA VAL A 181 -16.84 -3.81 5.40
C VAL A 181 -17.30 -3.36 6.77
N GLU A 182 -16.38 -3.46 7.74
CA GLU A 182 -16.55 -3.03 9.12
C GLU A 182 -15.51 -1.97 9.51
N TYR A 183 -15.91 -0.96 10.26
CA TYR A 183 -15.09 0.18 10.66
C TYR A 183 -15.04 0.30 12.19
N LEU A 184 -14.49 -0.70 12.87
CA LEU A 184 -14.44 -0.78 14.33
C LEU A 184 -13.85 0.47 15.00
N LEU A 185 -12.79 1.04 14.43
CA LEU A 185 -12.15 2.23 15.00
C LEU A 185 -13.01 3.50 14.89
N ILE A 186 -13.95 3.55 13.94
CA ILE A 186 -14.96 4.62 13.88
C ILE A 186 -15.99 4.44 14.99
N GLU A 187 -16.48 3.23 15.16
CA GLU A 187 -17.52 2.87 16.15
C GLU A 187 -17.01 3.08 17.58
N GLU A 188 -15.74 2.81 17.82
CA GLU A 188 -15.08 2.99 19.12
C GLU A 188 -14.50 4.38 19.34
N PHE A 189 -14.75 5.33 18.43
CA PHE A 189 -14.23 6.70 18.53
C PHE A 189 -12.70 6.79 18.62
N VAL A 190 -11.97 5.82 18.05
CA VAL A 190 -10.51 5.82 18.01
C VAL A 190 -10.01 6.86 17.02
N THR A 191 -9.17 7.77 17.50
CA THR A 191 -8.58 8.86 16.71
C THR A 191 -7.07 8.66 16.54
N ASN A 192 -6.43 9.50 15.71
CA ASN A 192 -4.97 9.51 15.55
C ASN A 192 -4.23 9.69 16.89
N TYR A 193 -4.80 10.46 17.81
CA TYR A 193 -4.23 10.63 19.15
C TYR A 193 -4.11 9.30 19.90
N HIS A 194 -5.18 8.49 19.92
CA HIS A 194 -5.19 7.19 20.60
C HIS A 194 -4.15 6.22 20.02
N VAL A 195 -4.10 6.12 18.69
CA VAL A 195 -3.13 5.29 17.96
C VAL A 195 -1.69 5.71 18.29
N ASN A 196 -1.40 7.01 18.23
CA ASN A 196 -0.07 7.54 18.53
C ASN A 196 0.33 7.34 19.99
N GLN A 197 -0.59 7.52 20.94
CA GLN A 197 -0.32 7.28 22.37
C GLN A 197 -0.02 5.80 22.63
N TYR A 198 -0.75 4.90 21.99
CA TYR A 198 -0.49 3.47 22.10
C TYR A 198 0.92 3.12 21.63
N TRP A 199 1.29 3.51 20.39
CA TRP A 199 2.58 3.15 19.81
C TRP A 199 3.77 3.85 20.49
N LYS A 200 3.59 5.05 21.05
CA LYS A 200 4.62 5.69 21.90
C LYS A 200 4.93 4.88 23.17
N LYS A 201 3.95 4.18 23.71
CA LYS A 201 4.15 3.33 24.89
C LYS A 201 4.68 1.94 24.54
N SER A 202 4.22 1.40 23.41
CA SER A 202 4.47 0.02 23.03
C SER A 202 5.80 -0.19 22.31
N ASN A 203 6.39 0.74 21.69
CA ASN A 203 7.73 0.84 21.07
C ASN A 203 8.39 -0.46 20.53
N ASP A 204 7.59 -1.50 20.27
CA ASP A 204 8.01 -2.85 19.84
C ASP A 204 7.74 -3.11 18.34
N VAL A 205 7.06 -2.19 17.66
CA VAL A 205 6.83 -2.21 16.22
C VAL A 205 7.31 -0.90 15.62
N ILE A 206 8.20 -0.98 14.65
CA ILE A 206 8.69 0.19 13.91
C ILE A 206 7.76 0.50 12.74
N PHE A 207 7.60 1.77 12.43
CA PHE A 207 6.79 2.24 11.30
C PHE A 207 7.61 3.16 10.40
N ALA A 208 7.29 3.17 9.12
CA ALA A 208 7.80 4.17 8.21
C ALA A 208 7.30 5.57 8.61
N ASP A 209 8.10 6.61 8.36
CA ASP A 209 7.74 8.00 8.67
C ASP A 209 6.50 8.44 7.90
N ASP A 210 6.32 7.89 6.71
CA ASP A 210 5.14 8.09 5.89
C ASP A 210 4.61 6.76 5.36
N SER A 211 3.30 6.65 5.22
CA SER A 211 2.64 5.51 4.58
C SER A 211 2.60 5.68 3.06
N ASN A 212 2.24 4.60 2.36
CA ASN A 212 2.13 4.51 0.90
C ASN A 212 3.45 4.47 0.14
N CYS A 213 3.31 4.31 -1.19
CA CYS A 213 4.46 4.26 -2.10
C CYS A 213 5.31 5.53 -1.98
N GLN A 214 6.64 5.37 -2.11
CA GLN A 214 7.59 6.47 -1.96
C GLN A 214 7.36 7.61 -2.96
N MET A 215 6.91 7.28 -4.18
CA MET A 215 6.58 8.21 -5.26
C MET A 215 5.10 8.60 -5.32
N CYS A 216 4.31 8.34 -4.28
CA CYS A 216 2.87 8.55 -4.31
C CYS A 216 2.51 10.00 -4.63
N PHE A 217 1.68 10.22 -5.64
CA PHE A 217 1.23 11.54 -6.09
C PHE A 217 0.43 12.34 -5.04
N TRP A 218 -0.05 11.68 -3.98
CA TRP A 218 -0.71 12.35 -2.86
C TRP A 218 0.26 12.98 -1.86
N LYS A 219 1.54 12.61 -1.88
CA LYS A 219 2.55 13.21 -1.02
C LYS A 219 2.81 14.66 -1.45
N ASP A 220 3.08 15.50 -0.50
CA ASP A 220 3.55 16.85 -0.80
C ASP A 220 4.98 16.84 -1.40
N VAL A 221 5.37 17.95 -1.99
CA VAL A 221 6.66 18.09 -2.68
C VAL A 221 7.84 17.88 -1.72
N GLN A 222 7.74 18.39 -0.48
CA GLN A 222 8.82 18.25 0.50
C GLN A 222 8.98 16.81 0.96
N GLN A 223 7.87 16.08 1.12
CA GLN A 223 7.91 14.66 1.45
C GLN A 223 8.53 13.84 0.33
N LEU A 224 8.14 14.10 -0.94
CA LEU A 224 8.76 13.45 -2.11
C LEU A 224 10.26 13.78 -2.18
N ARG A 225 10.64 15.03 -1.87
CA ARG A 225 12.06 15.43 -1.82
C ARG A 225 12.83 14.68 -0.72
N LYS A 226 12.28 14.55 0.49
CA LYS A 226 12.87 13.76 1.58
C LYS A 226 13.04 12.29 1.17
N ASN A 227 12.10 11.74 0.40
CA ASN A 227 12.17 10.35 -0.06
C ASN A 227 13.34 10.09 -1.01
N PHE A 228 13.80 11.09 -1.77
CA PHE A 228 15.04 10.97 -2.55
C PHE A 228 16.28 10.76 -1.70
N ASP A 229 16.33 11.40 -0.53
CA ASP A 229 17.46 11.23 0.39
C ASP A 229 17.39 9.89 1.13
N LYS A 230 16.16 9.47 1.51
CA LYS A 230 15.93 8.25 2.28
C LYS A 230 16.02 6.98 1.42
N ASN A 231 15.37 6.97 0.26
CA ASN A 231 15.24 5.82 -0.64
C ASN A 231 15.54 6.21 -2.10
N PRO A 232 16.76 6.66 -2.40
CA PRO A 232 17.11 7.22 -3.72
C PRO A 232 16.87 6.25 -4.88
N GLN A 233 17.10 4.96 -4.68
CA GLN A 233 16.95 3.96 -5.75
C GLN A 233 15.50 3.82 -6.21
N ILE A 234 14.55 3.79 -5.27
CA ILE A 234 13.12 3.73 -5.59
C ILE A 234 12.68 5.01 -6.29
N MET A 235 13.15 6.17 -5.82
CA MET A 235 12.78 7.45 -6.39
C MET A 235 13.39 7.66 -7.79
N PHE A 236 14.64 7.22 -8.03
CA PHE A 236 15.22 7.23 -9.37
C PHE A 236 14.54 6.24 -10.31
N TRP A 237 14.21 5.05 -9.83
CA TRP A 237 13.40 4.11 -10.61
C TRP A 237 12.08 4.74 -11.04
N ALA A 238 11.38 5.42 -10.12
CA ALA A 238 10.12 6.12 -10.42
C ALA A 238 10.33 7.25 -11.44
N SER A 239 11.42 8.02 -11.34
CA SER A 239 11.76 9.06 -12.31
C SER A 239 12.03 8.49 -13.71
N ILE A 240 12.62 7.30 -13.79
CA ILE A 240 12.80 6.60 -15.09
C ILE A 240 11.42 6.21 -15.66
N GLN A 241 10.48 5.78 -14.82
CA GLN A 241 9.11 5.49 -15.30
C GLN A 241 8.42 6.77 -15.84
N GLU A 242 8.60 7.92 -15.19
CA GLU A 242 8.13 9.22 -15.72
C GLU A 242 8.71 9.51 -17.11
N TYR A 243 10.03 9.38 -17.24
CA TYR A 243 10.71 9.61 -18.51
C TYR A 243 10.22 8.67 -19.62
N LEU A 244 10.10 7.36 -19.32
CA LEU A 244 9.67 6.36 -20.30
C LEU A 244 8.22 6.54 -20.75
N LYS A 245 7.40 7.18 -19.96
CA LYS A 245 5.98 7.41 -20.24
C LYS A 245 5.66 8.83 -20.71
N ASP A 246 6.65 9.71 -20.74
CA ASP A 246 6.46 11.14 -21.00
C ASP A 246 5.32 11.72 -20.16
N ALA A 247 5.33 11.39 -18.87
CA ALA A 247 4.25 11.70 -17.92
C ALA A 247 4.82 11.81 -16.50
N THR A 248 4.10 12.45 -15.59
CA THR A 248 4.50 12.62 -14.20
C THR A 248 3.52 11.98 -13.23
N PHE A 249 4.01 11.46 -12.10
CA PHE A 249 3.15 11.01 -10.99
C PHE A 249 2.40 12.21 -10.39
N LYS A 250 3.10 13.33 -10.22
CA LYS A 250 2.53 14.56 -9.68
C LYS A 250 2.26 15.55 -10.82
N LYS A 251 1.06 16.11 -10.86
CA LYS A 251 0.59 16.95 -11.97
C LYS A 251 1.50 18.14 -12.26
N GLU A 252 2.00 18.77 -11.19
CA GLU A 252 2.67 20.05 -11.29
C GLU A 252 4.16 19.94 -11.61
N MET A 253 4.79 18.79 -11.35
CA MET A 253 6.24 18.68 -11.36
C MET A 253 6.72 17.23 -11.44
N GLY A 254 7.74 16.98 -12.27
CA GLY A 254 8.41 15.69 -12.34
C GLY A 254 9.26 15.39 -11.09
N LEU A 255 9.47 14.12 -10.81
CA LEU A 255 10.26 13.70 -9.63
C LEU A 255 11.71 14.21 -9.66
N ILE A 256 12.34 14.30 -10.85
CA ILE A 256 13.70 14.85 -10.97
C ILE A 256 13.72 16.34 -10.62
N ASP A 257 12.71 17.10 -11.02
CA ASP A 257 12.60 18.51 -10.64
C ASP A 257 12.43 18.65 -9.13
N ILE A 258 11.60 17.80 -8.53
CA ILE A 258 11.42 17.74 -7.07
C ILE A 258 12.72 17.42 -6.35
N LYS A 259 13.55 16.51 -6.88
CA LYS A 259 14.88 16.22 -6.32
C LYS A 259 15.75 17.46 -6.24
N ASN A 260 15.67 18.35 -7.22
CA ASN A 260 16.50 19.55 -7.33
C ASN A 260 15.99 20.74 -6.49
N ILE A 261 14.79 20.63 -5.89
CA ILE A 261 14.29 21.63 -4.95
C ILE A 261 15.09 21.54 -3.64
N GLY A 262 15.45 22.67 -3.05
CA GLY A 262 16.06 22.71 -1.73
C GLY A 262 15.10 22.16 -0.66
N LEU A 263 15.63 21.41 0.30
CA LEU A 263 14.88 21.03 1.49
C LEU A 263 14.60 22.31 2.29
N GLN A 264 13.34 22.63 2.44
CA GLN A 264 12.95 23.57 3.46
C GLN A 264 13.07 22.86 4.80
N LEU A 265 13.99 23.31 5.64
CA LEU A 265 14.06 22.87 7.03
C LEU A 265 12.74 23.25 7.69
N ASP A 266 12.07 22.28 8.29
CA ASP A 266 10.77 22.48 8.95
C ASP A 266 10.90 23.57 10.02
N PHE A 267 10.46 24.77 9.71
CA PHE A 267 10.02 25.68 10.74
C PHE A 267 8.72 25.08 11.30
N ASN A 268 8.80 24.58 12.51
CA ASN A 268 7.71 23.90 13.19
C ASN A 268 6.65 24.94 13.64
N PHE A 269 5.92 25.53 12.69
CA PHE A 269 4.81 26.43 12.97
C PHE A 269 3.52 25.71 13.37
N GLY A 270 3.57 24.45 13.74
CA GLY A 270 2.41 23.73 14.26
C GLY A 270 1.24 23.54 13.29
N THR A 271 1.35 24.01 12.05
CA THR A 271 0.33 23.87 11.02
C THR A 271 0.81 22.86 9.98
N GLY A 272 0.61 21.70 10.29
CA GLY A 272 0.61 20.41 9.72
C GLY A 272 0.81 20.24 8.26
N ALA A 273 1.89 19.57 7.89
CA ALA A 273 1.90 18.57 6.84
C ALA A 273 1.18 17.30 7.34
N GLU A 274 0.00 17.47 7.96
CA GLU A 274 -0.78 16.37 8.53
C GLU A 274 -1.45 15.51 7.46
N ASN A 275 -1.56 15.99 6.22
CA ASN A 275 -2.38 15.37 5.19
C ASN A 275 -1.83 14.04 4.64
N CYS A 276 -0.54 13.76 4.78
CA CYS A 276 0.02 12.43 4.47
C CYS A 276 0.47 11.65 5.71
N ARG A 277 0.81 12.33 6.82
CA ARG A 277 1.13 11.67 8.10
C ARG A 277 -0.09 11.02 8.75
N SER A 278 -1.28 11.48 8.43
CA SER A 278 -2.55 10.95 8.94
C SER A 278 -3.14 9.80 8.12
N GLY A 279 -2.45 9.30 7.09
CA GLY A 279 -2.97 8.21 6.27
C GLY A 279 -4.09 8.62 5.31
N PHE A 280 -4.21 9.90 4.97
CA PHE A 280 -5.17 10.40 3.98
C PHE A 280 -4.80 9.97 2.56
N CYS A 281 -4.76 8.69 2.33
CA CYS A 281 -4.94 8.18 0.98
C CYS A 281 -6.41 7.98 0.74
N ARG A 282 -7.01 8.89 0.03
CA ARG A 282 -8.38 8.73 -0.45
C ARG A 282 -8.46 7.44 -1.27
N SER A 283 -9.30 6.53 -0.83
CA SER A 283 -9.70 5.31 -1.56
C SER A 283 -10.62 5.68 -2.71
#